data_d1e2c1ce2edd7471d497cbd196303550
#
_entry.id   d1e2c1ce2edd7471d497cbd196303550
#
_cell.length_a   1.000
_cell.length_b   1.000
_cell.length_c   1.000
_cell.angle_alpha   90.00
_cell.angle_beta   90.00
_cell.angle_gamma   90.00
#
_symmetry.space_group_name_H-M   'P 1'
#
loop_
_entity.id
_entity.type
_entity.pdbx_description
1 polymer ?
#
loop_
_entity_poly.entity_id
_entity_poly.type
_entity_poly.pdbx_seq_one_letter_code
_entity_poly.pdbx_strand_id
1 'polypeptide(L)'
;MSTQLSKKSVARNYAFLAVMLGAMILGSIVGWIFPQELDAEGNVISAGATVLEPLGTLFLNMMFCIVVPMVFSSIAGSVATMKSRKRAGKIMGTTVLTFVITGAIAAVIMIVIMKIFPPVLEPWTNLTEGVVEDPISIPDLIVNFFTVSDFSGLLSRSAMLPLIVFSILFGFGVNLGPGPDSLIARFLTSLSEAMMKLSLIHISEP
;
A
#
# COMPACT_ATOMS: atom_id res chain seq x y z
N MET A 1 -12.99 36.07 -13.00
CA MET A 1 -13.73 34.98 -12.34
C MET A 1 -12.84 33.76 -11.98
N SER A 2 -11.66 33.63 -12.55
CA SER A 2 -10.71 32.52 -12.33
C SER A 2 -9.89 32.59 -11.02
N THR A 3 -9.65 33.77 -10.48
CA THR A 3 -8.80 33.96 -9.27
C THR A 3 -9.47 33.58 -7.95
N GLN A 4 -10.79 33.61 -7.88
CA GLN A 4 -11.54 33.27 -6.67
C GLN A 4 -11.66 31.72 -6.50
N LEU A 5 -11.73 30.99 -7.59
CA LEU A 5 -11.78 29.51 -7.57
C LEU A 5 -10.44 28.91 -7.11
N SER A 6 -9.33 29.53 -7.47
CA SER A 6 -7.99 29.14 -7.03
C SER A 6 -7.79 29.30 -5.51
N LYS A 7 -8.23 30.43 -4.93
CA LYS A 7 -8.10 30.69 -3.49
C LYS A 7 -8.94 29.74 -2.64
N LYS A 8 -10.14 29.35 -3.11
CA LYS A 8 -11.03 28.45 -2.38
C LYS A 8 -10.53 26.99 -2.37
N SER A 9 -9.91 26.54 -3.46
CA SER A 9 -9.28 25.22 -3.52
C SER A 9 -8.01 25.13 -2.67
N VAL A 10 -7.20 26.18 -2.66
CA VAL A 10 -5.99 26.26 -1.84
C VAL A 10 -6.36 26.30 -0.36
N ALA A 11 -7.35 27.09 0.05
CA ALA A 11 -7.82 27.14 1.44
C ALA A 11 -8.38 25.79 1.91
N ARG A 12 -9.08 25.04 1.04
CA ARG A 12 -9.59 23.70 1.36
C ARG A 12 -8.47 22.67 1.56
N ASN A 13 -7.41 22.74 0.75
CA ASN A 13 -6.26 21.86 0.91
C ASN A 13 -5.49 22.13 2.21
N TYR A 14 -5.35 23.42 2.59
CA TYR A 14 -4.74 23.77 3.88
C TYR A 14 -5.62 23.38 5.07
N ALA A 15 -6.94 23.50 4.95
CA ALA A 15 -7.87 23.02 5.98
C ALA A 15 -7.75 21.52 6.20
N PHE A 16 -7.64 20.73 5.13
CA PHE A 16 -7.42 19.29 5.22
C PHE A 16 -6.10 18.95 5.93
N LEU A 17 -4.99 19.61 5.57
CA LEU A 17 -3.71 19.44 6.25
C LEU A 17 -3.79 19.80 7.73
N ALA A 18 -4.48 20.90 8.07
CA ALA A 18 -4.66 21.34 9.45
C ALA A 18 -5.48 20.32 10.27
N VAL A 19 -6.53 19.75 9.68
CA VAL A 19 -7.33 18.68 10.31
C VAL A 19 -6.48 17.41 10.53
N MET A 20 -5.69 17.00 9.54
CA MET A 20 -4.79 15.85 9.68
C MET A 20 -3.76 16.06 10.79
N LEU A 21 -3.10 17.22 10.81
CA LEU A 21 -2.13 17.55 11.86
C LEU A 21 -2.80 17.64 13.24
N GLY A 22 -4.00 18.23 13.30
CA GLY A 22 -4.80 18.27 14.52
C GLY A 22 -5.16 16.88 15.04
N ALA A 23 -5.58 15.98 14.14
CA ALA A 23 -5.88 14.59 14.49
C ALA A 23 -4.63 13.82 14.98
N MET A 24 -3.47 14.04 14.35
CA MET A 24 -2.20 13.47 14.82
C MET A 24 -1.84 13.97 16.23
N ILE A 25 -1.96 15.26 16.48
CA ILE A 25 -1.67 15.84 17.80
C ILE A 25 -2.64 15.28 18.85
N LEU A 26 -3.94 15.25 18.54
CA LEU A 26 -4.95 14.67 19.43
C LEU A 26 -4.69 13.18 19.71
N GLY A 27 -4.36 12.39 18.68
CA GLY A 27 -4.00 10.99 18.83
C GLY A 27 -2.76 10.79 19.72
N SER A 28 -1.74 11.64 19.56
CA SER A 28 -0.53 11.62 20.41
C SER A 28 -0.83 11.98 21.86
N ILE A 29 -1.71 12.96 22.09
CA ILE A 29 -2.14 13.34 23.46
C ILE A 29 -2.92 12.19 24.10
N VAL A 30 -3.86 11.57 23.36
CA VAL A 30 -4.62 10.42 23.84
C VAL A 30 -3.70 9.23 24.17
N GLY A 31 -2.75 8.94 23.28
CA GLY A 31 -1.76 7.88 23.51
C GLY A 31 -0.85 8.14 24.71
N TRP A 32 -0.59 9.41 25.04
CA TRP A 32 0.18 9.78 26.22
C TRP A 32 -0.65 9.70 27.51
N ILE A 33 -1.93 10.03 27.46
CA ILE A 33 -2.85 9.95 28.62
C ILE A 33 -3.19 8.48 28.94
N PHE A 34 -3.27 7.62 27.92
CA PHE A 34 -3.55 6.20 28.03
C PHE A 34 -2.34 5.38 27.52
N PRO A 35 -1.22 5.36 28.28
CA PRO A 35 -0.06 4.59 27.89
C PRO A 35 -0.43 3.10 27.80
N GLN A 36 0.16 2.43 26.82
CA GLN A 36 0.02 0.98 26.72
C GLN A 36 0.79 0.32 27.86
N GLU A 37 0.08 -0.37 28.74
CA GLU A 37 0.69 -1.28 29.70
C GLU A 37 0.66 -2.69 29.11
N LEU A 38 1.85 -3.29 29.00
CA LEU A 38 2.01 -4.67 28.54
C LEU A 38 2.10 -5.57 29.77
N ASP A 39 1.40 -6.72 29.73
CA ASP A 39 1.61 -7.76 30.72
C ASP A 39 2.96 -8.49 30.49
N ALA A 40 3.30 -9.41 31.39
CA ALA A 40 4.51 -10.22 31.29
C ALA A 40 4.51 -11.13 30.02
N GLU A 41 3.38 -11.29 29.36
CA GLU A 41 3.17 -12.09 28.15
C GLU A 41 3.11 -11.22 26.88
N GLY A 42 3.27 -9.88 27.02
CA GLY A 42 3.27 -8.93 25.91
C GLY A 42 1.89 -8.50 25.40
N ASN A 43 0.80 -8.83 26.13
CA ASN A 43 -0.54 -8.39 25.80
C ASN A 43 -0.83 -6.99 26.36
N VAL A 44 -1.60 -6.19 25.61
CA VAL A 44 -1.99 -4.84 26.04
C VAL A 44 -3.09 -4.90 27.09
N ILE A 45 -2.81 -4.45 28.30
CA ILE A 45 -3.75 -4.46 29.44
C ILE A 45 -4.50 -3.13 29.60
N SER A 46 -4.01 -2.04 28.99
CA SER A 46 -4.59 -0.71 29.18
C SER A 46 -6.02 -0.61 28.65
N ALA A 47 -6.98 -0.31 29.52
CA ALA A 47 -8.39 -0.14 29.17
C ALA A 47 -8.62 0.93 28.09
N GLY A 48 -7.78 1.96 28.01
CA GLY A 48 -7.87 3.01 26.97
C GLY A 48 -7.48 2.50 25.58
N ALA A 49 -6.40 1.71 25.49
CA ALA A 49 -5.96 1.13 24.23
C ALA A 49 -6.96 0.09 23.72
N THR A 50 -7.49 -0.78 24.57
CA THR A 50 -8.47 -1.82 24.20
C THR A 50 -9.79 -1.24 23.69
N VAL A 51 -10.20 -0.05 24.13
CA VAL A 51 -11.43 0.62 23.66
C VAL A 51 -11.21 1.34 22.34
N LEU A 52 -10.02 1.94 22.13
CA LEU A 52 -9.72 2.75 20.93
C LEU A 52 -9.11 1.91 19.78
N GLU A 53 -8.41 0.84 20.08
CA GLU A 53 -7.80 -0.06 19.10
C GLU A 53 -8.79 -0.62 18.07
N PRO A 54 -10.00 -1.09 18.42
CA PRO A 54 -10.97 -1.57 17.46
C PRO A 54 -11.37 -0.52 16.42
N LEU A 55 -11.43 0.76 16.81
CA LEU A 55 -11.73 1.86 15.89
C LEU A 55 -10.59 2.07 14.87
N GLY A 56 -9.35 2.05 15.34
CA GLY A 56 -8.17 2.13 14.48
C GLY A 56 -8.07 0.93 13.53
N THR A 57 -8.27 -0.26 14.07
CA THR A 57 -8.26 -1.51 13.29
C THR A 57 -9.37 -1.55 12.26
N LEU A 58 -10.58 -1.11 12.60
CA LEU A 58 -11.70 -1.00 11.67
C LEU A 58 -11.35 -0.05 10.51
N PHE A 59 -10.81 1.13 10.81
CA PHE A 59 -10.40 2.09 9.79
C PHE A 59 -9.32 1.50 8.86
N LEU A 60 -8.29 0.88 9.43
CA LEU A 60 -7.21 0.26 8.65
C LEU A 60 -7.73 -0.89 7.79
N ASN A 61 -8.61 -1.74 8.33
CA ASN A 61 -9.18 -2.85 7.59
C ASN A 61 -10.07 -2.37 6.44
N MET A 62 -10.86 -1.31 6.64
CA MET A 62 -11.63 -0.69 5.56
C MET A 62 -10.73 -0.12 4.47
N MET A 63 -9.65 0.58 4.82
CA MET A 63 -8.66 1.06 3.85
C MET A 63 -8.05 -0.09 3.05
N PHE A 64 -7.60 -1.14 3.71
CA PHE A 64 -6.96 -2.28 3.03
C PHE A 64 -7.94 -3.06 2.15
N CYS A 65 -9.22 -3.10 2.52
CA CYS A 65 -10.25 -3.74 1.69
C CYS A 65 -10.43 -3.04 0.32
N ILE A 66 -10.18 -1.73 0.26
CA ILE A 66 -10.28 -0.95 -0.99
C ILE A 66 -9.00 -1.07 -1.83
N VAL A 67 -7.83 -1.21 -1.19
CA VAL A 67 -6.53 -1.17 -1.88
C VAL A 67 -6.38 -2.32 -2.87
N VAL A 68 -6.74 -3.55 -2.50
CA VAL A 68 -6.58 -4.74 -3.36
C VAL A 68 -7.37 -4.61 -4.66
N PRO A 69 -8.70 -4.37 -4.67
CA PRO A 69 -9.46 -4.21 -5.90
C PRO A 69 -9.05 -2.95 -6.68
N MET A 70 -8.62 -1.89 -6.00
CA MET A 70 -8.14 -0.66 -6.64
C MET A 70 -6.84 -0.91 -7.42
N VAL A 71 -5.85 -1.57 -6.81
CA VAL A 71 -4.57 -1.90 -7.45
C VAL A 71 -4.82 -2.84 -8.63
N PHE A 72 -5.60 -3.90 -8.44
CA PHE A 72 -5.92 -4.83 -9.51
C PHE A 72 -6.60 -4.15 -10.70
N SER A 73 -7.69 -3.43 -10.45
CA SER A 73 -8.49 -2.82 -11.52
C SER A 73 -7.75 -1.68 -12.23
N SER A 74 -6.95 -0.90 -11.50
CA SER A 74 -6.17 0.21 -12.05
C SER A 74 -5.06 -0.29 -12.98
N ILE A 75 -4.28 -1.28 -12.54
CA ILE A 75 -3.18 -1.83 -13.34
C ILE A 75 -3.73 -2.63 -14.52
N ALA A 76 -4.63 -3.58 -14.26
CA ALA A 76 -5.21 -4.42 -15.31
C ALA A 76 -5.99 -3.58 -16.34
N GLY A 77 -6.77 -2.58 -15.89
CA GLY A 77 -7.50 -1.66 -16.75
C GLY A 77 -6.59 -0.81 -17.62
N SER A 78 -5.51 -0.28 -17.05
CA SER A 78 -4.52 0.52 -17.79
C SER A 78 -3.84 -0.30 -18.87
N VAL A 79 -3.44 -1.54 -18.58
CA VAL A 79 -2.82 -2.45 -19.57
C VAL A 79 -3.84 -2.92 -20.61
N ALA A 80 -5.05 -3.25 -20.18
CA ALA A 80 -6.13 -3.72 -21.09
C ALA A 80 -6.52 -2.67 -22.15
N THR A 81 -6.55 -1.39 -21.78
CA THR A 81 -6.96 -0.29 -22.66
C THR A 81 -5.83 0.28 -23.53
N MET A 82 -4.61 -0.23 -23.44
CA MET A 82 -3.49 0.24 -24.23
C MET A 82 -3.66 -0.03 -25.73
N LYS A 83 -3.71 1.04 -26.53
CA LYS A 83 -3.87 0.95 -28.01
C LYS A 83 -2.57 0.61 -28.75
N SER A 84 -1.39 0.81 -28.14
CA SER A 84 -0.09 0.57 -28.80
C SER A 84 0.79 -0.36 -27.97
N ARG A 85 0.83 -1.63 -28.35
CA ARG A 85 1.57 -2.71 -27.68
C ARG A 85 3.09 -2.46 -27.61
N LYS A 86 3.69 -1.95 -28.71
CA LYS A 86 5.12 -1.63 -28.72
C LYS A 86 5.50 -0.52 -27.75
N ARG A 87 4.64 0.49 -27.63
CA ARG A 87 4.86 1.60 -26.69
C ARG A 87 4.65 1.14 -25.25
N ALA A 88 3.65 0.29 -25.01
CA ALA A 88 3.40 -0.31 -23.69
C ALA A 88 4.61 -1.06 -23.15
N GLY A 89 5.19 -1.98 -23.92
CA GLY A 89 6.37 -2.74 -23.51
C GLY A 89 7.58 -1.86 -23.25
N LYS A 90 7.80 -0.82 -24.08
CA LYS A 90 8.92 0.13 -23.86
C LYS A 90 8.73 0.94 -22.58
N ILE A 91 7.52 1.48 -22.33
CA ILE A 91 7.23 2.24 -21.11
C ILE A 91 7.42 1.35 -19.89
N MET A 92 6.84 0.14 -19.91
CA MET A 92 6.93 -0.79 -18.78
C MET A 92 8.38 -1.20 -18.50
N GLY A 93 9.14 -1.55 -19.54
CA GLY A 93 10.57 -1.88 -19.38
C GLY A 93 11.38 -0.71 -18.82
N THR A 94 11.16 0.51 -19.32
CA THR A 94 11.85 1.71 -18.79
C THR A 94 11.47 1.97 -17.33
N THR A 95 10.18 1.82 -16.99
CA THR A 95 9.70 2.02 -15.62
C THR A 95 10.33 1.01 -14.66
N VAL A 96 10.31 -0.28 -15.00
CA VAL A 96 10.94 -1.33 -14.18
C VAL A 96 12.42 -1.08 -14.01
N LEU A 97 13.13 -0.75 -15.09
CA LEU A 97 14.56 -0.43 -15.03
C LEU A 97 14.84 0.77 -14.11
N THR A 98 14.03 1.82 -14.20
CA THR A 98 14.14 2.99 -13.32
C THR A 98 13.94 2.62 -11.86
N PHE A 99 12.91 1.80 -11.55
CA PHE A 99 12.68 1.33 -10.17
C PHE A 99 13.83 0.47 -9.64
N VAL A 100 14.39 -0.42 -10.46
CA VAL A 100 15.54 -1.24 -10.05
C VAL A 100 16.74 -0.36 -9.75
N ILE A 101 17.05 0.62 -10.60
CA ILE A 101 18.19 1.53 -10.39
C ILE A 101 17.96 2.39 -9.13
N THR A 102 16.80 3.01 -8.98
CA THR A 102 16.51 3.85 -7.81
C THR A 102 16.44 3.03 -6.52
N GLY A 103 15.92 1.81 -6.58
CA GLY A 103 15.91 0.88 -5.44
C GLY A 103 17.33 0.45 -5.04
N ALA A 104 18.19 0.15 -6.00
CA ALA A 104 19.59 -0.18 -5.73
C ALA A 104 20.34 1.01 -5.09
N ILE A 105 20.12 2.23 -5.58
CA ILE A 105 20.69 3.45 -4.99
C ILE A 105 20.20 3.63 -3.55
N ALA A 106 18.91 3.49 -3.30
CA ALA A 106 18.33 3.61 -1.96
C ALA A 106 18.90 2.54 -1.00
N ALA A 107 19.05 1.30 -1.46
CA ALA A 107 19.64 0.22 -0.66
C ALA A 107 21.10 0.52 -0.29
N VAL A 108 21.91 1.01 -1.23
CA VAL A 108 23.30 1.42 -0.98
C VAL A 108 23.37 2.55 0.05
N ILE A 109 22.52 3.58 -0.11
CA ILE A 109 22.44 4.70 0.84
C ILE A 109 22.10 4.19 2.24
N MET A 110 21.10 3.27 2.35
CA MET A 110 20.71 2.71 3.63
C MET A 110 21.83 1.90 4.29
N ILE A 111 22.55 1.08 3.53
CA ILE A 111 23.70 0.33 4.04
C ILE A 111 24.79 1.28 4.55
N VAL A 112 25.07 2.36 3.82
CA VAL A 112 26.07 3.36 4.23
C VAL A 112 25.64 4.05 5.53
N ILE A 113 24.36 4.48 5.61
CA ILE A 113 23.83 5.12 6.82
C ILE A 113 23.92 4.18 8.03
N MET A 114 23.53 2.91 7.87
CA MET A 114 23.60 1.91 8.93
C MET A 114 25.04 1.60 9.38
N LYS A 115 26.02 1.73 8.49
CA LYS A 115 27.43 1.60 8.86
C LYS A 115 27.96 2.82 9.61
N ILE A 116 27.51 4.03 9.26
CA ILE A 116 27.96 5.28 9.92
C ILE A 116 27.24 5.48 11.24
N PHE A 117 25.96 5.17 11.29
CA PHE A 117 25.11 5.27 12.48
C PHE A 117 24.55 3.88 12.83
N PRO A 118 25.39 2.99 13.39
CA PRO A 118 24.88 1.68 13.80
C PRO A 118 23.77 1.90 14.84
N PRO A 119 22.58 1.29 14.66
CA PRO A 119 21.54 1.37 15.68
C PRO A 119 22.06 0.74 16.95
N VAL A 120 21.95 1.45 18.07
CA VAL A 120 22.22 0.89 19.37
C VAL A 120 21.10 -0.09 19.67
N LEU A 121 21.34 -1.35 19.40
CA LEU A 121 20.45 -2.43 19.81
C LEU A 121 20.67 -2.60 21.32
N GLU A 122 19.80 -2.02 22.12
CA GLU A 122 19.71 -2.44 23.53
C GLU A 122 19.41 -3.94 23.53
N PRO A 123 20.13 -4.75 24.29
CA PRO A 123 19.83 -6.17 24.36
C PRO A 123 18.41 -6.30 24.94
N TRP A 124 17.47 -6.65 24.08
CA TRP A 124 16.12 -7.01 24.47
C TRP A 124 16.23 -8.33 25.24
N THR A 125 16.48 -8.23 26.54
CA THR A 125 16.72 -9.37 27.43
C THR A 125 15.50 -10.28 27.62
N ASN A 126 14.37 -9.94 27.00
CA ASN A 126 13.12 -10.69 27.08
C ASN A 126 12.57 -11.12 25.68
N LEU A 127 13.43 -11.24 24.67
CA LEU A 127 13.02 -12.00 23.51
C LEU A 127 12.92 -13.46 23.96
N THR A 128 11.72 -13.90 24.33
CA THR A 128 11.30 -15.29 24.19
C THR A 128 11.89 -15.75 22.86
N GLU A 129 12.62 -16.86 22.84
CA GLU A 129 13.32 -17.39 21.67
C GLU A 129 12.48 -17.14 20.44
N GLY A 130 12.80 -16.07 19.71
CA GLY A 130 12.09 -15.72 18.48
C GLY A 130 12.22 -16.94 17.59
N VAL A 131 11.12 -17.44 17.10
CA VAL A 131 11.12 -18.47 16.06
C VAL A 131 12.11 -17.95 15.01
N VAL A 132 13.31 -18.54 15.01
CA VAL A 132 14.28 -18.30 13.95
C VAL A 132 13.64 -18.94 12.74
N GLU A 133 12.88 -18.13 11.98
CA GLU A 133 12.41 -18.58 10.68
C GLU A 133 13.65 -18.98 9.89
N ASP A 134 13.67 -20.21 9.42
CA ASP A 134 14.75 -20.71 8.57
C ASP A 134 15.01 -19.68 7.46
N PRO A 135 16.27 -19.35 7.17
CA PRO A 135 16.58 -18.37 6.16
C PRO A 135 15.93 -18.76 4.84
N ILE A 136 14.95 -17.95 4.40
CA ILE A 136 14.22 -18.19 3.15
C ILE A 136 15.26 -18.32 2.04
N SER A 137 15.25 -19.44 1.34
CA SER A 137 16.17 -19.65 0.23
C SER A 137 15.92 -18.62 -0.89
N ILE A 138 16.95 -18.16 -1.60
CA ILE A 138 16.80 -17.20 -2.68
C ILE A 138 15.78 -17.67 -3.74
N PRO A 139 15.75 -18.96 -4.16
CA PRO A 139 14.71 -19.47 -5.05
C PRO A 139 13.29 -19.32 -4.50
N ASP A 140 13.06 -19.65 -3.23
CA ASP A 140 11.75 -19.52 -2.60
C ASP A 140 11.30 -18.06 -2.48
N LEU A 141 12.26 -17.16 -2.23
CA LEU A 141 12.02 -15.73 -2.20
C LEU A 141 11.55 -15.22 -3.58
N ILE A 142 12.18 -15.69 -4.66
CA ILE A 142 11.77 -15.36 -6.03
C ILE A 142 10.38 -15.92 -6.33
N VAL A 143 10.10 -17.17 -5.96
CA VAL A 143 8.79 -17.80 -6.18
C VAL A 143 7.70 -17.00 -5.43
N ASN A 144 7.92 -16.72 -4.15
CA ASN A 144 6.96 -15.98 -3.32
C ASN A 144 6.78 -14.53 -3.76
N PHE A 145 7.78 -13.95 -4.44
CA PHE A 145 7.69 -12.60 -5.00
C PHE A 145 6.73 -12.54 -6.21
N PHE A 146 6.73 -13.56 -7.06
CA PHE A 146 5.98 -13.55 -8.30
C PHE A 146 4.67 -14.32 -8.24
N THR A 147 4.52 -15.25 -7.31
CA THR A 147 3.39 -16.18 -7.28
C THR A 147 2.82 -16.37 -5.89
N VAL A 148 1.59 -16.86 -5.85
CA VAL A 148 0.91 -17.37 -4.64
C VAL A 148 0.33 -18.74 -4.98
N SER A 149 0.07 -19.53 -3.96
CA SER A 149 -0.42 -20.93 -4.12
C SER A 149 -1.79 -21.02 -4.77
N ASP A 150 -2.66 -20.01 -4.54
CA ASP A 150 -4.03 -20.01 -5.05
C ASP A 150 -4.52 -18.59 -5.35
N PHE A 151 -5.65 -18.49 -6.07
CA PHE A 151 -6.25 -17.21 -6.44
C PHE A 151 -6.75 -16.41 -5.23
N SER A 152 -7.19 -17.08 -4.18
CA SER A 152 -7.65 -16.41 -2.96
C SER A 152 -6.50 -15.69 -2.25
N GLY A 153 -5.31 -16.27 -2.29
CA GLY A 153 -4.08 -15.67 -1.77
C GLY A 153 -3.70 -14.36 -2.47
N LEU A 154 -4.01 -14.19 -3.76
CA LEU A 154 -3.79 -12.94 -4.49
C LEU A 154 -4.56 -11.75 -3.92
N LEU A 155 -5.74 -12.00 -3.33
CA LEU A 155 -6.58 -10.96 -2.75
C LEU A 155 -6.15 -10.54 -1.35
N SER A 156 -5.09 -11.14 -0.82
CA SER A 156 -4.50 -10.77 0.46
C SER A 156 -3.61 -9.52 0.31
N ARG A 157 -3.66 -8.64 1.30
CA ARG A 157 -2.75 -7.48 1.39
C ARG A 157 -1.27 -7.88 1.49
N SER A 158 -0.99 -9.10 1.97
CA SER A 158 0.38 -9.62 2.04
C SER A 158 0.94 -10.03 0.68
N ALA A 159 0.08 -10.24 -0.32
CA ALA A 159 0.44 -10.70 -1.66
C ALA A 159 0.39 -9.57 -2.71
N MET A 160 0.73 -8.32 -2.33
CA MET A 160 0.64 -7.18 -3.27
C MET A 160 1.52 -7.32 -4.49
N LEU A 161 2.73 -7.88 -4.36
CA LEU A 161 3.64 -8.06 -5.48
C LEU A 161 3.13 -9.11 -6.48
N PRO A 162 2.73 -10.32 -6.06
CA PRO A 162 2.03 -11.26 -6.94
C PRO A 162 0.77 -10.69 -7.58
N LEU A 163 -0.01 -9.88 -6.84
CA LEU A 163 -1.20 -9.23 -7.35
C LEU A 163 -0.87 -8.27 -8.50
N ILE A 164 0.19 -7.47 -8.38
CA ILE A 164 0.66 -6.56 -9.44
C ILE A 164 1.05 -7.35 -10.69
N VAL A 165 1.85 -8.40 -10.53
CA VAL A 165 2.28 -9.28 -11.64
C VAL A 165 1.07 -9.89 -12.33
N PHE A 166 0.15 -10.47 -11.55
CA PHE A 166 -1.08 -11.05 -12.08
C PHE A 166 -1.95 -10.00 -12.80
N SER A 167 -2.08 -8.80 -12.24
CA SER A 167 -2.86 -7.70 -12.85
C SER A 167 -2.32 -7.30 -14.22
N ILE A 168 -1.00 -7.25 -14.36
CA ILE A 168 -0.33 -6.96 -15.63
C ILE A 168 -0.61 -8.06 -16.64
N LEU A 169 -0.42 -9.33 -16.25
CA LEU A 169 -0.66 -10.48 -17.13
C LEU A 169 -2.14 -10.57 -17.55
N PHE A 170 -3.06 -10.35 -16.59
CA PHE A 170 -4.48 -10.32 -16.86
C PHE A 170 -4.86 -9.19 -17.83
N GLY A 171 -4.33 -7.98 -17.61
CA GLY A 171 -4.52 -6.85 -18.51
C GLY A 171 -4.01 -7.12 -19.93
N PHE A 172 -2.86 -7.78 -20.09
CA PHE A 172 -2.39 -8.23 -21.40
C PHE A 172 -3.30 -9.30 -22.01
N GLY A 173 -3.78 -10.25 -21.21
CA GLY A 173 -4.76 -11.24 -21.66
C GLY A 173 -6.03 -10.60 -22.22
N VAL A 174 -6.56 -9.60 -21.52
CA VAL A 174 -7.74 -8.82 -22.01
C VAL A 174 -7.42 -8.03 -23.27
N ASN A 175 -6.26 -7.38 -23.33
CA ASN A 175 -5.85 -6.59 -24.50
C ASN A 175 -5.64 -7.45 -25.76
N LEU A 176 -5.06 -8.65 -25.58
CA LEU A 176 -4.74 -9.57 -26.69
C LEU A 176 -5.96 -10.37 -27.15
N GLY A 177 -6.85 -10.74 -26.23
CA GLY A 177 -8.04 -11.52 -26.49
C GLY A 177 -9.22 -10.63 -26.93
N PRO A 178 -10.10 -10.23 -25.99
CA PRO A 178 -11.29 -9.45 -26.33
C PRO A 178 -11.01 -8.04 -26.85
N GLY A 179 -9.82 -7.49 -26.55
CA GLY A 179 -9.37 -6.19 -27.03
C GLY A 179 -9.63 -5.01 -26.08
N PRO A 180 -9.03 -3.84 -26.41
CA PRO A 180 -9.05 -2.67 -25.53
C PRO A 180 -10.43 -2.00 -25.36
N ASP A 181 -11.34 -2.20 -26.29
CA ASP A 181 -12.69 -1.64 -26.24
C ASP A 181 -13.74 -2.65 -25.70
N SER A 182 -13.29 -3.79 -25.20
CA SER A 182 -14.14 -4.87 -24.68
C SER A 182 -14.87 -4.49 -23.41
N LEU A 183 -15.93 -5.23 -23.11
CA LEU A 183 -16.71 -5.07 -21.86
C LEU A 183 -15.83 -5.23 -20.64
N ILE A 184 -14.88 -6.19 -20.65
CA ILE A 184 -13.96 -6.46 -19.54
C ILE A 184 -13.04 -5.26 -19.33
N ALA A 185 -12.47 -4.67 -20.39
CA ALA A 185 -11.62 -3.49 -20.27
C ALA A 185 -12.38 -2.29 -19.69
N ARG A 186 -13.61 -2.06 -20.14
CA ARG A 186 -14.50 -1.02 -19.60
C ARG A 186 -14.87 -1.27 -18.15
N PHE A 187 -15.19 -2.52 -17.80
CA PHE A 187 -15.48 -2.90 -16.41
C PHE A 187 -14.29 -2.60 -15.46
N LEU A 188 -13.09 -2.99 -15.86
CA LEU A 188 -11.88 -2.71 -15.07
C LEU A 188 -11.66 -1.22 -14.86
N THR A 189 -11.84 -0.41 -15.90
CA THR A 189 -11.71 1.05 -15.81
C THR A 189 -12.77 1.64 -14.89
N SER A 190 -14.03 1.26 -15.04
CA SER A 190 -15.13 1.73 -14.18
C SER A 190 -14.96 1.29 -12.73
N LEU A 191 -14.48 0.07 -12.50
CA LEU A 191 -14.17 -0.44 -11.16
C LEU A 191 -13.06 0.38 -10.51
N SER A 192 -11.99 0.69 -11.26
CA SER A 192 -10.90 1.55 -10.78
C SER A 192 -11.40 2.94 -10.38
N GLU A 193 -12.25 3.55 -11.21
CA GLU A 193 -12.87 4.85 -10.90
C GLU A 193 -13.76 4.78 -9.66
N ALA A 194 -14.56 3.73 -9.52
CA ALA A 194 -15.39 3.52 -8.33
C ALA A 194 -14.57 3.37 -7.06
N MET A 195 -13.48 2.58 -7.12
CA MET A 195 -12.58 2.39 -5.96
C MET A 195 -11.84 3.69 -5.61
N MET A 196 -11.40 4.48 -6.59
CA MET A 196 -10.82 5.80 -6.33
C MET A 196 -11.82 6.75 -5.67
N LYS A 197 -13.06 6.77 -6.13
CA LYS A 197 -14.12 7.57 -5.50
C LYS A 197 -14.39 7.13 -4.09
N LEU A 198 -14.47 5.83 -3.84
CA LEU A 198 -14.67 5.27 -2.50
C LEU A 198 -13.52 5.64 -1.56
N SER A 199 -12.27 5.57 -2.03
CA SER A 199 -11.09 6.03 -1.29
C SER A 199 -11.17 7.52 -0.96
N LEU A 200 -11.60 8.37 -1.90
CA LEU A 200 -11.77 9.81 -1.68
C LEU A 200 -12.87 10.12 -0.66
N ILE A 201 -13.99 9.39 -0.67
CA ILE A 201 -15.07 9.56 0.32
C ILE A 201 -14.56 9.30 1.74
N HIS A 202 -13.67 8.31 1.92
CA HIS A 202 -13.07 8.01 3.23
C HIS A 202 -12.03 9.05 3.68
N ILE A 203 -11.44 9.79 2.75
CA ILE A 203 -10.32 10.72 3.04
C ILE A 203 -10.74 12.18 2.98
N SER A 204 -11.69 12.58 2.14
CA SER A 204 -11.81 13.99 1.76
C SER A 204 -13.20 14.59 1.60
N GLU A 205 -14.28 13.89 1.90
CA GLU A 205 -15.59 14.54 1.79
C GLU A 205 -16.12 14.93 3.17
N PRO A 206 -16.21 16.24 3.46
CA PRO A 206 -17.22 16.77 4.39
C PRO A 206 -18.55 16.88 3.67
#